data_ced0258e68f16fd1bd82ba4d47ab7b35
#
_entry.id   ced0258e68f16fd1bd82ba4d47ab7b35
#
_cell.length_a   1.000
_cell.length_b   1.000
_cell.length_c   1.000
_cell.angle_alpha   90.00
_cell.angle_beta   90.00
_cell.angle_gamma   90.00
#
_symmetry.space_group_name_H-M   'P 1'
#
loop_
_entity.id
_entity.type
_entity.pdbx_description
1 polymer ?
#
loop_
_entity_poly.entity_id
_entity_poly.type
_entity_poly.pdbx_seq_one_letter_code
_entity_poly.pdbx_strand_id
1 'polypeptide(L)'
;MLNIVLFGPPGAGKGTQAENIKEHYQLIHLSTGDIFRKNISESTDLGKLAKSFIDKGELVPDEVTIQMLESEVNKFNDSNGFIFDGFPRTAQQADALDTYLHSIGTEVTKMVALNVPEEELVKRLLNRGKESGRTDDQNEDIITTVSYTHLRAHETRRY
;
A
#
# COMPACT_ATOMS: atom_id res chain seq x y z
N MET A 1 -15.31 -7.77 11.89
CA MET A 1 -14.00 -7.80 11.20
C MET A 1 -13.08 -6.76 11.80
N LEU A 2 -11.78 -7.06 11.91
CA LEU A 2 -10.76 -6.09 12.34
C LEU A 2 -10.03 -5.58 11.10
N ASN A 3 -10.27 -4.33 10.71
CA ASN A 3 -9.65 -3.73 9.53
C ASN A 3 -8.67 -2.64 9.95
N ILE A 4 -7.41 -2.84 9.58
CA ILE A 4 -6.29 -1.96 9.96
C ILE A 4 -5.71 -1.33 8.70
N VAL A 5 -5.52 -0.01 8.70
CA VAL A 5 -4.78 0.70 7.67
C VAL A 5 -3.39 1.02 8.20
N LEU A 6 -2.34 0.58 7.49
CA LEU A 6 -0.95 0.89 7.80
C LEU A 6 -0.45 2.03 6.93
N PHE A 7 0.02 3.08 7.58
CA PHE A 7 0.68 4.21 6.96
C PHE A 7 2.17 4.23 7.30
N GLY A 8 2.93 4.78 6.43
CA GLY A 8 4.34 5.05 6.64
C GLY A 8 5.08 5.15 5.31
N PRO A 9 6.21 5.84 5.29
CA PRO A 9 7.03 5.95 4.09
C PRO A 9 7.62 4.60 3.70
N PRO A 10 8.10 4.46 2.45
CA PRO A 10 8.89 3.30 2.05
C PRO A 10 10.06 3.09 3.03
N GLY A 11 10.33 1.84 3.41
CA GLY A 11 11.38 1.50 4.37
C GLY A 11 11.01 1.65 5.85
N ALA A 12 9.80 2.10 6.19
CA ALA A 12 9.35 2.25 7.58
C ALA A 12 9.10 0.92 8.31
N GLY A 13 9.09 -0.20 7.59
CA GLY A 13 8.85 -1.52 8.18
C GLY A 13 7.37 -1.93 8.18
N LYS A 14 6.54 -1.32 7.32
CA LYS A 14 5.12 -1.67 7.20
C LYS A 14 4.90 -3.16 6.96
N GLY A 15 5.64 -3.75 6.01
CA GLY A 15 5.53 -5.17 5.70
C GLY A 15 5.86 -6.06 6.89
N THR A 16 6.93 -5.76 7.63
CA THR A 16 7.33 -6.52 8.82
C THR A 16 6.26 -6.43 9.92
N GLN A 17 5.74 -5.23 10.18
CA GLN A 17 4.68 -5.05 11.18
C GLN A 17 3.36 -5.68 10.71
N ALA A 18 3.05 -5.61 9.42
CA ALA A 18 1.87 -6.28 8.85
C ALA A 18 1.92 -7.80 9.07
N GLU A 19 3.07 -8.45 8.86
CA GLU A 19 3.20 -9.89 9.11
C GLU A 19 2.99 -10.23 10.60
N ASN A 20 3.57 -9.48 11.52
CA ASN A 20 3.36 -9.68 12.96
C ASN A 20 1.88 -9.54 13.35
N ILE A 21 1.22 -8.49 12.84
CA ILE A 21 -0.21 -8.25 13.12
C ILE A 21 -1.08 -9.34 12.47
N LYS A 22 -0.77 -9.72 11.24
CA LYS A 22 -1.45 -10.78 10.50
C LYS A 22 -1.43 -12.09 11.26
N GLU A 23 -0.27 -12.51 11.74
CA GLU A 23 -0.12 -13.75 12.51
C GLU A 23 -0.88 -13.69 13.84
N HIS A 24 -0.79 -12.57 14.56
CA HIS A 24 -1.41 -12.42 15.87
C HIS A 24 -2.95 -12.40 15.80
N TYR A 25 -3.52 -11.67 14.84
CA TYR A 25 -4.97 -11.50 14.70
C TYR A 25 -5.59 -12.35 13.60
N GLN A 26 -4.81 -13.12 12.87
CA GLN A 26 -5.24 -13.95 11.73
C GLN A 26 -5.97 -13.11 10.65
N LEU A 27 -5.36 -11.98 10.28
CA LEU A 27 -5.86 -11.07 9.26
C LEU A 27 -5.27 -11.38 7.88
N ILE A 28 -5.92 -10.87 6.86
CA ILE A 28 -5.41 -10.90 5.48
C ILE A 28 -4.61 -9.62 5.22
N HIS A 29 -3.34 -9.76 4.84
CA HIS A 29 -2.48 -8.64 4.47
C HIS A 29 -2.67 -8.31 2.98
N LEU A 30 -3.13 -7.10 2.70
CA LEU A 30 -3.35 -6.56 1.36
C LEU A 30 -2.37 -5.41 1.11
N SER A 31 -1.25 -5.72 0.47
CA SER A 31 -0.27 -4.74 0.01
C SER A 31 -0.60 -4.33 -1.43
N THR A 32 -0.90 -3.06 -1.67
CA THR A 32 -1.17 -2.57 -3.03
C THR A 32 0.00 -2.81 -3.97
N GLY A 33 1.23 -2.66 -3.49
CA GLY A 33 2.42 -2.95 -4.29
C GLY A 33 2.47 -4.41 -4.74
N ASP A 34 2.14 -5.35 -3.87
CA ASP A 34 2.11 -6.77 -4.21
C ASP A 34 0.94 -7.13 -5.12
N ILE A 35 -0.23 -6.52 -4.89
CA ILE A 35 -1.41 -6.68 -5.73
C ILE A 35 -1.12 -6.22 -7.17
N PHE A 36 -0.48 -5.04 -7.34
CA PHE A 36 -0.07 -4.55 -8.66
C PHE A 36 0.92 -5.50 -9.33
N ARG A 37 1.99 -5.89 -8.64
CA ARG A 37 3.00 -6.81 -9.19
C ARG A 37 2.40 -8.14 -9.61
N LYS A 38 1.51 -8.70 -8.81
CA LYS A 38 0.81 -9.94 -9.10
C LYS A 38 -0.07 -9.80 -10.35
N ASN A 39 -0.94 -8.79 -10.41
CA ASN A 39 -1.82 -8.56 -11.56
C ASN A 39 -1.04 -8.34 -12.85
N ILE A 40 0.08 -7.62 -12.80
CA ILE A 40 0.95 -7.40 -13.95
C ILE A 40 1.62 -8.71 -14.39
N SER A 41 2.16 -9.49 -13.45
CA SER A 41 2.83 -10.76 -13.77
C SER A 41 1.88 -11.82 -14.33
N GLU A 42 0.65 -11.85 -13.83
CA GLU A 42 -0.42 -12.75 -14.29
C GLU A 42 -1.13 -12.22 -15.54
N SER A 43 -0.76 -11.02 -16.02
CA SER A 43 -1.35 -10.39 -17.19
C SER A 43 -2.89 -10.27 -17.13
N THR A 44 -3.44 -10.00 -15.94
CA THR A 44 -4.87 -9.72 -15.79
C THR A 44 -5.27 -8.46 -16.56
N ASP A 45 -6.54 -8.27 -16.86
CA ASP A 45 -7.00 -7.07 -17.58
C ASP A 45 -6.67 -5.78 -16.80
N LEU A 46 -6.86 -5.79 -15.47
CA LEU A 46 -6.46 -4.68 -14.60
C LEU A 46 -4.93 -4.51 -14.54
N GLY A 47 -4.18 -5.62 -14.57
CA GLY A 47 -2.71 -5.59 -14.59
C GLY A 47 -2.17 -5.02 -15.91
N LYS A 48 -2.74 -5.37 -17.04
CA LYS A 48 -2.40 -4.79 -18.36
C LYS A 48 -2.70 -3.30 -18.39
N LEU A 49 -3.86 -2.90 -17.86
CA LEU A 49 -4.27 -1.51 -17.80
C LEU A 49 -3.32 -0.71 -16.90
N ALA A 50 -3.04 -1.18 -15.69
CA ALA A 50 -2.09 -0.54 -14.78
C ALA A 50 -0.70 -0.41 -15.41
N LYS A 51 -0.21 -1.47 -16.06
CA LYS A 51 1.09 -1.46 -16.74
C LYS A 51 1.14 -0.41 -17.86
N SER A 52 0.05 -0.19 -18.58
CA SER A 52 0.01 0.82 -19.64
C SER A 52 0.25 2.25 -19.14
N PHE A 53 -0.15 2.57 -17.92
CA PHE A 53 0.17 3.86 -17.27
C PHE A 53 1.60 3.89 -16.75
N ILE A 54 2.04 2.82 -16.09
CA ILE A 54 3.40 2.72 -15.53
C ILE A 54 4.46 2.83 -16.62
N ASP A 55 4.27 2.15 -17.75
CA ASP A 55 5.21 2.18 -18.88
C ASP A 55 5.33 3.58 -19.52
N LYS A 56 4.32 4.43 -19.38
CA LYS A 56 4.35 5.84 -19.81
C LYS A 56 4.87 6.80 -18.74
N GLY A 57 5.18 6.30 -17.53
CA GLY A 57 5.53 7.12 -16.38
C GLY A 57 4.34 7.88 -15.77
N GLU A 58 3.12 7.47 -16.10
CA GLU A 58 1.89 8.04 -15.56
C GLU A 58 1.47 7.32 -14.28
N LEU A 59 0.73 8.04 -13.42
CA LEU A 59 0.12 7.43 -12.25
C LEU A 59 -1.04 6.53 -12.65
N VAL A 60 -1.14 5.37 -12.03
CA VAL A 60 -2.29 4.50 -12.21
C VAL A 60 -3.52 5.20 -11.62
N PRO A 61 -4.64 5.32 -12.36
CA PRO A 61 -5.86 5.93 -11.87
C PRO A 61 -6.39 5.30 -10.59
N ASP A 62 -6.98 6.11 -9.71
CA ASP A 62 -7.55 5.65 -8.43
C ASP A 62 -8.58 4.54 -8.64
N GLU A 63 -9.40 4.63 -9.68
CA GLU A 63 -10.43 3.64 -10.02
C GLU A 63 -9.83 2.25 -10.27
N VAL A 64 -8.69 2.17 -10.97
CA VAL A 64 -8.00 0.90 -11.25
C VAL A 64 -7.45 0.30 -9.96
N THR A 65 -6.85 1.14 -9.10
CA THR A 65 -6.33 0.72 -7.79
C THR A 65 -7.45 0.20 -6.89
N ILE A 66 -8.58 0.90 -6.85
CA ILE A 66 -9.77 0.53 -6.08
C ILE A 66 -10.33 -0.82 -6.56
N GLN A 67 -10.51 -0.99 -7.86
CA GLN A 67 -11.02 -2.24 -8.45
C GLN A 67 -10.11 -3.44 -8.15
N MET A 68 -8.78 -3.23 -8.20
CA MET A 68 -7.83 -4.28 -7.84
C MET A 68 -7.98 -4.69 -6.36
N LEU A 69 -8.12 -3.70 -5.47
CA LEU A 69 -8.27 -3.96 -4.04
C LEU A 69 -9.58 -4.69 -3.74
N GLU A 70 -10.69 -4.22 -4.28
CA GLU A 70 -12.01 -4.86 -4.12
C GLU A 70 -12.00 -6.31 -4.64
N SER A 71 -11.35 -6.54 -5.78
CA SER A 71 -11.16 -7.90 -6.32
C SER A 71 -10.38 -8.81 -5.38
N GLU A 72 -9.37 -8.29 -4.69
CA GLU A 72 -8.61 -9.08 -3.70
C GLU A 72 -9.42 -9.32 -2.42
N VAL A 73 -10.10 -8.30 -1.89
CA VAL A 73 -10.95 -8.44 -0.68
C VAL A 73 -12.05 -9.49 -0.90
N ASN A 74 -12.69 -9.47 -2.07
CA ASN A 74 -13.78 -10.42 -2.41
C ASN A 74 -13.33 -11.89 -2.45
N LYS A 75 -12.03 -12.19 -2.47
CA LYS A 75 -11.52 -13.56 -2.39
C LYS A 75 -11.56 -14.13 -0.97
N PHE A 76 -11.75 -13.29 0.05
CA PHE A 76 -11.60 -13.64 1.46
C PHE A 76 -12.83 -13.25 2.30
N ASN A 77 -14.02 -13.65 1.86
CA ASN A 77 -15.29 -13.28 2.49
C ASN A 77 -15.43 -13.73 3.96
N ASP A 78 -14.76 -14.81 4.34
CA ASP A 78 -14.81 -15.38 5.70
C ASP A 78 -13.60 -14.98 6.57
N SER A 79 -12.89 -13.92 6.21
CA SER A 79 -11.71 -13.47 6.96
C SER A 79 -12.08 -12.79 8.28
N ASN A 80 -11.17 -12.82 9.27
CA ASN A 80 -11.30 -12.06 10.50
C ASN A 80 -11.16 -10.54 10.27
N GLY A 81 -10.63 -10.14 9.12
CA GLY A 81 -10.42 -8.76 8.69
C GLY A 81 -9.17 -8.61 7.84
N PHE A 82 -8.82 -7.36 7.59
CA PHE A 82 -7.78 -7.00 6.63
C PHE A 82 -6.76 -6.02 7.19
N ILE A 83 -5.53 -6.11 6.67
CA ILE A 83 -4.50 -5.08 6.83
C ILE A 83 -4.29 -4.45 5.46
N PHE A 84 -4.66 -3.19 5.32
CA PHE A 84 -4.43 -2.40 4.10
C PHE A 84 -3.08 -1.70 4.19
N ASP A 85 -2.13 -2.12 3.37
CA ASP A 85 -0.76 -1.59 3.34
C ASP A 85 -0.53 -0.84 2.03
N GLY A 86 -0.22 0.45 2.15
CA GLY A 86 -0.03 1.33 1.00
C GLY A 86 -1.33 1.82 0.35
N PHE A 87 -2.46 1.64 0.99
CA PHE A 87 -3.78 2.12 0.57
C PHE A 87 -4.63 2.45 1.82
N PRO A 88 -5.43 3.54 1.82
CA PRO A 88 -5.56 4.56 0.77
C PRO A 88 -4.39 5.54 0.74
N ARG A 89 -4.14 6.18 -0.43
CA ARG A 89 -3.13 7.23 -0.61
C ARG A 89 -3.73 8.57 -0.99
N THR A 90 -4.97 8.59 -1.44
CA THR A 90 -5.73 9.79 -1.81
C THR A 90 -7.04 9.85 -1.03
N ALA A 91 -7.66 11.04 -0.97
CA ALA A 91 -8.99 11.18 -0.37
C ALA A 91 -10.03 10.35 -1.11
N GLN A 92 -9.97 10.32 -2.44
CA GLN A 92 -10.87 9.51 -3.27
C GLN A 92 -10.75 8.00 -2.95
N GLN A 93 -9.52 7.51 -2.77
CA GLN A 93 -9.30 6.13 -2.35
C GLN A 93 -9.84 5.85 -0.93
N ALA A 94 -9.72 6.82 -0.01
CA ALA A 94 -10.23 6.68 1.34
C ALA A 94 -11.76 6.58 1.35
N ASP A 95 -12.44 7.48 0.61
CA ASP A 95 -13.90 7.48 0.48
C ASP A 95 -14.40 6.18 -0.17
N ALA A 96 -13.69 5.69 -1.19
CA ALA A 96 -14.02 4.43 -1.85
C ALA A 96 -13.86 3.23 -0.90
N LEU A 97 -12.77 3.18 -0.11
CA LEU A 97 -12.54 2.13 0.88
C LEU A 97 -13.66 2.13 1.93
N ASP A 98 -14.01 3.29 2.46
CA ASP A 98 -15.09 3.41 3.44
C ASP A 98 -16.43 2.96 2.85
N THR A 99 -16.78 3.42 1.67
CA THR A 99 -18.01 3.02 0.96
C THR A 99 -18.06 1.52 0.73
N TYR A 100 -16.96 0.95 0.26
CA TYR A 100 -16.87 -0.48 0.00
C TYR A 100 -16.99 -1.32 1.29
N LEU A 101 -16.23 -0.97 2.35
CA LEU A 101 -16.29 -1.71 3.62
C LEU A 101 -17.68 -1.63 4.25
N HIS A 102 -18.34 -0.47 4.21
CA HIS A 102 -19.74 -0.33 4.66
C HIS A 102 -20.70 -1.23 3.85
N SER A 103 -20.47 -1.37 2.54
CA SER A 103 -21.31 -2.23 1.70
C SER A 103 -21.25 -3.71 2.09
N ILE A 104 -20.13 -4.15 2.65
CA ILE A 104 -19.93 -5.51 3.18
C ILE A 104 -20.13 -5.62 4.70
N GLY A 105 -20.70 -4.58 5.32
CA GLY A 105 -21.11 -4.58 6.75
C GLY A 105 -19.93 -4.39 7.73
N THR A 106 -18.85 -3.75 7.33
CA THR A 106 -17.70 -3.48 8.18
C THR A 106 -17.16 -2.06 7.97
N GLU A 107 -16.11 -1.69 8.70
CA GLU A 107 -15.49 -0.37 8.62
C GLU A 107 -13.98 -0.45 8.93
N VAL A 108 -13.25 0.63 8.71
CA VAL A 108 -11.85 0.76 9.16
C VAL A 108 -11.84 0.87 10.68
N THR A 109 -11.26 -0.12 11.35
CA THR A 109 -11.23 -0.19 12.81
C THR A 109 -10.11 0.64 13.41
N LYS A 110 -8.93 0.61 12.80
CA LYS A 110 -7.72 1.31 13.29
C LYS A 110 -6.87 1.81 12.12
N MET A 111 -6.23 2.96 12.35
CA MET A 111 -5.19 3.51 11.50
C MET A 111 -3.88 3.55 12.28
N VAL A 112 -2.85 2.94 11.75
CA VAL A 112 -1.52 2.86 12.38
C VAL A 112 -0.49 3.52 11.48
N ALA A 113 0.13 4.58 11.96
CA ALA A 113 1.19 5.28 11.26
C ALA A 113 2.56 4.91 11.83
N LEU A 114 3.47 4.44 10.97
CA LEU A 114 4.86 4.19 11.34
C LEU A 114 5.69 5.44 11.05
N ASN A 115 6.25 6.02 12.09
CA ASN A 115 7.12 7.18 12.01
C ASN A 115 8.57 6.75 12.22
N VAL A 116 9.42 6.98 11.22
CA VAL A 116 10.83 6.62 11.24
C VAL A 116 11.66 7.81 10.77
N PRO A 117 12.78 8.15 11.42
CA PRO A 117 13.68 9.22 10.98
C PRO A 117 14.16 9.00 9.54
N GLU A 118 14.27 10.10 8.77
CA GLU A 118 14.64 10.04 7.35
C GLU A 118 15.98 9.34 7.11
N GLU A 119 16.99 9.61 7.93
CA GLU A 119 18.29 8.97 7.84
C GLU A 119 18.22 7.43 7.93
N GLU A 120 17.38 6.93 8.83
CA GLU A 120 17.16 5.50 8.97
C GLU A 120 16.39 4.91 7.79
N LEU A 121 15.45 5.67 7.22
CA LEU A 121 14.71 5.25 6.01
C LEU A 121 15.63 5.09 4.81
N VAL A 122 16.50 6.07 4.56
CA VAL A 122 17.47 6.02 3.45
C VAL A 122 18.36 4.79 3.59
N LYS A 123 18.90 4.55 4.79
CA LYS A 123 19.76 3.39 5.07
C LYS A 123 19.04 2.06 4.81
N ARG A 124 17.81 1.93 5.26
CA ARG A 124 17.00 0.71 5.06
C ARG A 124 16.67 0.47 3.61
N LEU A 125 16.34 1.54 2.86
CA LEU A 125 15.98 1.43 1.44
C LEU A 125 17.19 1.09 0.58
N LEU A 126 18.37 1.67 0.84
CA LEU A 126 19.61 1.31 0.16
C LEU A 126 19.98 -0.15 0.41
N ASN A 127 19.83 -0.65 1.63
CA ASN A 127 20.07 -2.05 1.93
C ASN A 127 19.06 -2.97 1.20
N ARG A 128 17.78 -2.61 1.20
CA ARG A 128 16.74 -3.35 0.46
C ARG A 128 17.02 -3.38 -1.05
N GLY A 129 17.48 -2.26 -1.62
CA GLY A 129 17.86 -2.17 -3.03
C GLY A 129 18.98 -3.11 -3.41
N LYS A 130 19.96 -3.32 -2.51
CA LYS A 130 21.07 -4.28 -2.71
C LYS A 130 20.59 -5.73 -2.71
N GLU A 131 19.60 -6.05 -1.86
CA GLU A 131 19.09 -7.42 -1.70
C GLU A 131 18.02 -7.76 -2.74
N SER A 132 17.09 -6.84 -3.01
CA SER A 132 15.92 -7.08 -3.87
C SER A 132 16.07 -6.69 -5.33
N GLY A 133 17.15 -5.96 -5.68
CA GLY A 133 17.37 -5.46 -7.03
C GLY A 133 16.37 -4.39 -7.50
N ARG A 134 15.59 -3.78 -6.60
CA ARG A 134 14.66 -2.69 -6.92
C ARG A 134 15.43 -1.45 -7.34
N THR A 135 15.17 -0.96 -8.55
CA THR A 135 15.88 0.17 -9.13
C THR A 135 15.60 1.49 -8.43
N ASP A 136 14.40 1.67 -7.91
CA ASP A 136 13.96 2.84 -7.13
C ASP A 136 14.62 2.93 -5.75
N ASP A 137 15.18 1.84 -5.24
CA ASP A 137 15.90 1.78 -3.95
C ASP A 137 17.44 1.84 -4.11
N GLN A 138 17.95 2.05 -5.29
CA GLN A 138 19.41 2.01 -5.56
C GLN A 138 20.07 3.38 -5.58
N ASN A 139 19.31 4.45 -5.56
CA ASN A 139 19.78 5.83 -5.61
C ASN A 139 19.22 6.64 -4.44
N GLU A 140 20.13 7.24 -3.66
CA GLU A 140 19.79 8.04 -2.48
C GLU A 140 18.93 9.25 -2.82
N ASP A 141 19.17 9.91 -3.96
CA ASP A 141 18.40 11.08 -4.40
C ASP A 141 16.95 10.69 -4.74
N ILE A 142 16.75 9.54 -5.39
CA ILE A 142 15.42 8.99 -5.71
C ILE A 142 14.70 8.62 -4.42
N ILE A 143 15.38 7.94 -3.49
CA ILE A 143 14.83 7.55 -2.19
C ILE A 143 14.39 8.77 -1.41
N THR A 144 15.22 9.80 -1.31
CA THR A 144 14.90 11.05 -0.61
C THR A 144 13.71 11.75 -1.23
N THR A 145 13.63 11.82 -2.56
CA THR A 145 12.50 12.41 -3.28
C THR A 145 11.19 11.66 -3.01
N VAL A 146 11.18 10.34 -3.08
CA VAL A 146 10.00 9.50 -2.82
C VAL A 146 9.56 9.63 -1.36
N SER A 147 10.49 9.60 -0.41
CA SER A 147 10.20 9.76 1.01
C SER A 147 9.61 11.13 1.34
N TYR A 148 10.15 12.20 0.76
CA TYR A 148 9.64 13.56 0.93
C TYR A 148 8.22 13.71 0.37
N THR A 149 7.95 13.15 -0.80
CA THR A 149 6.62 13.16 -1.41
C THR A 149 5.60 12.41 -0.55
N HIS A 150 6.00 11.29 0.04
CA HIS A 150 5.15 10.50 0.95
C HIS A 150 4.84 11.25 2.25
N LEU A 151 5.84 11.86 2.89
CA LEU A 151 5.67 12.65 4.11
C LEU A 151 4.73 13.84 3.88
N ARG A 152 4.88 14.54 2.76
CA ARG A 152 4.03 15.67 2.41
C ARG A 152 2.57 15.29 2.15
N ALA A 153 2.34 14.13 1.53
CA ALA A 153 0.99 13.60 1.34
C ALA A 153 0.30 13.25 2.67
N HIS A 154 1.07 12.91 3.72
CA HIS A 154 0.55 12.66 5.05
C HIS A 154 0.32 13.93 5.89
N GLU A 155 1.11 14.99 5.69
CA GLU A 155 0.94 16.28 6.38
C GLU A 155 -0.35 17.00 5.95
N THR A 156 -0.72 16.95 4.68
CA THR A 156 -1.94 17.57 4.16
C THR A 156 -3.24 16.92 4.65
N ARG A 157 -3.17 15.78 5.32
CA ARG A 157 -4.33 15.07 5.89
C ARG A 157 -4.59 15.37 7.37
N ARG A 158 -3.82 16.25 7.99
CA ARG A 158 -4.01 16.65 9.40
C ARG A 158 -4.98 17.83 9.59
N TYR A 159 -5.56 18.37 8.51
CA TYR A 159 -6.48 19.51 8.56
C TYR A 159 -7.78 19.23 7.83
#